data_87c099e72faa6ff576789fdf2b419b58
#
_entry.id   87c099e72faa6ff576789fdf2b419b58
#
_cell.length_a   1.000
_cell.length_b   1.000
_cell.length_c   1.000
_cell.angle_alpha   90.00
_cell.angle_beta   90.00
_cell.angle_gamma   90.00
#
_symmetry.space_group_name_H-M   'P 1'
#
loop_
_entity.id
_entity.type
_entity.pdbx_description
1 polymer ?
#
loop_
_entity_poly.entity_id
_entity_poly.type
_entity_poly.pdbx_seq_one_letter_code
_entity_poly.pdbx_strand_id
1 'polypeptide(L)'
;LENLKQYDQVLKLCEKLIQIDPKDTWALNSMGISLNELDRHKDAILYYDTTLVIDPNDVTALMNKAISLSHLGNFQDAINYYDLAQRIDSSLREIPPAKSKLYEKLNMPDEAFLAAQGVLNKDMEKIKSDAKENKCSIFHQFCDDEFKNTNSE
;
A
#
# COMPACT_ATOMS: atom_id res chain seq x y z
N LEU A 1 11.64 16.73 19.18
CA LEU A 1 13.11 16.62 19.39
C LEU A 1 13.53 15.28 20.00
N GLU A 2 12.78 14.69 20.94
CA GLU A 2 13.09 13.37 21.51
C GLU A 2 12.93 12.24 20.49
N ASN A 3 11.88 12.26 19.68
CA ASN A 3 11.62 11.25 18.67
C ASN A 3 12.74 11.19 17.60
N LEU A 4 13.27 12.35 17.17
CA LEU A 4 14.38 12.42 16.22
C LEU A 4 15.64 11.69 16.73
N LYS A 5 15.97 11.85 18.03
CA LYS A 5 17.11 11.15 18.64
C LYS A 5 16.91 9.63 18.70
N GLN A 6 15.66 9.19 18.88
CA GLN A 6 15.35 7.76 18.88
C GLN A 6 15.56 7.14 17.50
N TYR A 7 15.11 7.80 16.43
CA TYR A 7 15.31 7.31 15.06
C TYR A 7 16.80 7.27 14.69
N ASP A 8 17.61 8.29 15.09
CA ASP A 8 19.05 8.27 14.89
C ASP A 8 19.75 7.09 15.60
N GLN A 9 19.26 6.70 16.78
CA GLN A 9 19.77 5.54 17.50
C GLN A 9 19.40 4.24 16.79
N VAL A 10 18.15 4.14 16.29
CA VAL A 10 17.69 2.98 15.52
C VAL A 10 18.51 2.83 14.24
N LEU A 11 18.75 3.93 13.51
CA LEU A 11 19.59 3.91 12.30
C LEU A 11 20.98 3.35 12.58
N LYS A 12 21.65 3.83 13.64
CA LYS A 12 22.99 3.33 14.01
C LYS A 12 23.00 1.85 14.40
N LEU A 13 21.93 1.38 15.05
CA LEU A 13 21.80 -0.02 15.40
C LEU A 13 21.59 -0.88 14.15
N CYS A 14 20.66 -0.47 13.27
CA CYS A 14 20.37 -1.16 12.02
C CYS A 14 21.60 -1.21 11.10
N GLU A 15 22.39 -0.12 11.02
CA GLU A 15 23.67 -0.12 10.28
C GLU A 15 24.60 -1.24 10.74
N LYS A 16 24.74 -1.42 12.07
CA LYS A 16 25.57 -2.50 12.63
C LYS A 16 25.01 -3.88 12.31
N LEU A 17 23.69 -4.06 12.40
CA LEU A 17 23.04 -5.33 12.06
C LEU A 17 23.23 -5.68 10.59
N ILE A 18 23.05 -4.72 9.68
CA ILE A 18 23.25 -4.89 8.23
C ILE A 18 24.74 -5.18 7.90
N GLN A 19 25.69 -4.63 8.68
CA GLN A 19 27.12 -4.99 8.54
C GLN A 19 27.40 -6.44 8.93
N ILE A 20 26.67 -6.98 9.92
CA ILE A 20 26.80 -8.37 10.37
C ILE A 20 26.09 -9.32 9.40
N ASP A 21 24.83 -9.00 9.07
CA ASP A 21 24.01 -9.73 8.11
C ASP A 21 23.35 -8.76 7.10
N PRO A 22 23.93 -8.61 5.89
CA PRO A 22 23.38 -7.76 4.85
C PRO A 22 22.00 -8.20 4.31
N LYS A 23 21.53 -9.39 4.68
CA LYS A 23 20.23 -9.94 4.29
C LYS A 23 19.19 -9.93 5.41
N ASP A 24 19.50 -9.31 6.53
CA ASP A 24 18.54 -9.13 7.63
C ASP A 24 17.42 -8.17 7.18
N THR A 25 16.30 -8.76 6.71
CA THR A 25 15.14 -8.00 6.22
C THR A 25 14.48 -7.18 7.32
N TRP A 26 14.57 -7.62 8.58
CA TRP A 26 14.07 -6.84 9.71
C TRP A 26 14.89 -5.55 9.90
N ALA A 27 16.20 -5.65 9.87
CA ALA A 27 17.10 -4.50 9.99
C ALA A 27 16.93 -3.53 8.80
N LEU A 28 16.82 -4.06 7.58
CA LEU A 28 16.57 -3.27 6.36
C LEU A 28 15.22 -2.53 6.44
N ASN A 29 14.14 -3.21 6.82
CA ASN A 29 12.82 -2.57 6.98
C ASN A 29 12.84 -1.50 8.08
N SER A 30 13.49 -1.79 9.22
CA SER A 30 13.61 -0.84 10.34
C SER A 30 14.40 0.41 9.94
N MET A 31 15.43 0.26 9.10
CA MET A 31 16.18 1.36 8.50
C MET A 31 15.26 2.24 7.64
N GLY A 32 14.50 1.61 6.72
CA GLY A 32 13.55 2.31 5.86
C GLY A 32 12.48 3.05 6.65
N ILE A 33 11.89 2.42 7.66
CA ILE A 33 10.88 3.05 8.53
C ILE A 33 11.47 4.26 9.25
N SER A 34 12.65 4.14 9.84
CA SER A 34 13.30 5.26 10.53
C SER A 34 13.62 6.43 9.59
N LEU A 35 14.02 6.14 8.35
CA LEU A 35 14.24 7.15 7.32
C LEU A 35 12.94 7.84 6.89
N ASN A 36 11.84 7.10 6.78
CA ASN A 36 10.51 7.67 6.51
C ASN A 36 10.08 8.66 7.59
N GLU A 37 10.28 8.32 8.86
CA GLU A 37 9.96 9.19 10.00
C GLU A 37 10.84 10.46 10.05
N LEU A 38 11.97 10.43 9.35
CA LEU A 38 12.87 11.58 9.15
C LEU A 38 12.62 12.31 7.82
N ASP A 39 11.47 12.09 7.16
CA ASP A 39 11.09 12.63 5.84
C ASP A 39 12.10 12.30 4.71
N ARG A 40 12.94 11.29 4.90
CA ARG A 40 13.93 10.82 3.93
C ARG A 40 13.37 9.70 3.07
N HIS A 41 12.23 9.96 2.42
CA HIS A 41 11.45 8.95 1.69
C HIS A 41 12.21 8.28 0.54
N LYS A 42 13.07 9.03 -0.18
CA LYS A 42 13.89 8.45 -1.26
C LYS A 42 14.91 7.44 -0.74
N ASP A 43 15.54 7.76 0.40
CA ASP A 43 16.52 6.87 1.02
C ASP A 43 15.82 5.63 1.59
N ALA A 44 14.64 5.79 2.20
CA ALA A 44 13.83 4.70 2.71
C ALA A 44 13.49 3.67 1.62
N ILE A 45 13.10 4.13 0.42
CA ILE A 45 12.78 3.27 -0.72
C ILE A 45 13.95 2.35 -1.08
N LEU A 46 15.19 2.80 -1.01
CA LEU A 46 16.37 1.97 -1.32
C LEU A 46 16.46 0.74 -0.40
N TYR A 47 16.13 0.92 0.88
CA TYR A 47 16.14 -0.19 1.84
C TYR A 47 14.97 -1.15 1.61
N TYR A 48 13.77 -0.63 1.31
CA TYR A 48 12.64 -1.50 0.94
C TYR A 48 12.89 -2.25 -0.36
N ASP A 49 13.53 -1.62 -1.35
CA ASP A 49 13.94 -2.30 -2.58
C ASP A 49 14.91 -3.44 -2.30
N THR A 50 15.88 -3.22 -1.41
CA THR A 50 16.81 -4.27 -0.98
C THR A 50 16.08 -5.41 -0.29
N THR A 51 15.13 -5.11 0.61
CA THR A 51 14.29 -6.13 1.24
C THR A 51 13.51 -6.93 0.21
N LEU A 52 12.88 -6.27 -0.77
CA LEU A 52 12.07 -6.93 -1.80
C LEU A 52 12.88 -7.74 -2.81
N VAL A 53 14.18 -7.46 -2.96
CA VAL A 53 15.11 -8.35 -3.70
C VAL A 53 15.36 -9.65 -2.92
N ILE A 54 15.41 -9.59 -1.58
CA ILE A 54 15.64 -10.75 -0.72
C ILE A 54 14.33 -11.54 -0.55
N ASP A 55 13.25 -10.87 -0.21
CA ASP A 55 11.89 -11.41 -0.07
C ASP A 55 10.89 -10.56 -0.86
N PRO A 56 10.51 -10.96 -2.08
CA PRO A 56 9.54 -10.24 -2.89
C PRO A 56 8.13 -10.15 -2.29
N ASN A 57 7.83 -10.97 -1.29
CA ASN A 57 6.54 -11.03 -0.62
C ASN A 57 6.55 -10.39 0.78
N ASP A 58 7.61 -9.67 1.15
CA ASP A 58 7.64 -8.94 2.41
C ASP A 58 6.60 -7.82 2.41
N VAL A 59 5.47 -8.09 3.07
CA VAL A 59 4.33 -7.18 3.16
C VAL A 59 4.71 -5.85 3.81
N THR A 60 5.60 -5.87 4.81
CA THR A 60 6.08 -4.66 5.50
C THR A 60 6.83 -3.76 4.54
N ALA A 61 7.74 -4.31 3.73
CA ALA A 61 8.47 -3.56 2.72
C ALA A 61 7.54 -2.99 1.64
N LEU A 62 6.59 -3.79 1.13
CA LEU A 62 5.62 -3.36 0.13
C LEU A 62 4.78 -2.18 0.62
N MET A 63 4.21 -2.28 1.82
CA MET A 63 3.37 -1.23 2.40
C MET A 63 4.15 0.05 2.67
N ASN A 64 5.31 -0.05 3.30
CA ASN A 64 6.12 1.13 3.65
C ASN A 64 6.72 1.79 2.41
N LYS A 65 7.04 1.02 1.37
CA LYS A 65 7.42 1.58 0.07
C LYS A 65 6.27 2.35 -0.57
N ALA A 66 5.04 1.83 -0.51
CA ALA A 66 3.85 2.54 -0.98
C ALA A 66 3.65 3.87 -0.22
N ILE A 67 3.83 3.88 1.10
CA ILE A 67 3.78 5.09 1.92
C ILE A 67 4.83 6.11 1.44
N SER A 68 6.09 5.69 1.28
CA SER A 68 7.18 6.56 0.81
C SER A 68 6.88 7.16 -0.56
N LEU A 69 6.40 6.35 -1.51
CA LEU A 69 6.01 6.79 -2.86
C LEU A 69 4.86 7.79 -2.82
N SER A 70 3.89 7.58 -1.93
CA SER A 70 2.77 8.50 -1.76
C SER A 70 3.22 9.88 -1.24
N HIS A 71 4.18 9.94 -0.33
CA HIS A 71 4.79 11.18 0.14
C HIS A 71 5.58 11.91 -0.97
N LEU A 72 6.18 11.16 -1.89
CA LEU A 72 6.87 11.71 -3.05
C LEU A 72 5.93 12.12 -4.20
N GLY A 73 4.61 11.91 -4.06
CA GLY A 73 3.62 12.22 -5.09
C GLY A 73 3.49 11.16 -6.19
N ASN A 74 4.18 10.03 -6.09
CA ASN A 74 4.12 8.91 -7.01
C ASN A 74 2.90 8.02 -6.70
N PHE A 75 1.69 8.59 -6.83
CA PHE A 75 0.45 7.97 -6.34
C PHE A 75 0.11 6.66 -7.04
N GLN A 76 0.32 6.58 -8.36
CA GLN A 76 0.01 5.35 -9.11
C GLN A 76 0.92 4.19 -8.69
N ASP A 77 2.21 4.44 -8.50
CA ASP A 77 3.14 3.42 -8.04
C ASP A 77 2.83 2.99 -6.60
N ALA A 78 2.46 3.94 -5.73
CA ALA A 78 2.02 3.64 -4.37
C ALA A 78 0.80 2.70 -4.37
N ILE A 79 -0.21 2.97 -5.21
CA ILE A 79 -1.38 2.12 -5.38
C ILE A 79 -0.99 0.71 -5.82
N ASN A 80 -0.05 0.58 -6.76
CA ASN A 80 0.43 -0.71 -7.25
C ASN A 80 1.09 -1.54 -6.13
N TYR A 81 1.92 -0.92 -5.28
CA TYR A 81 2.55 -1.60 -4.14
C TYR A 81 1.54 -1.97 -3.05
N TYR A 82 0.54 -1.12 -2.77
CA TYR A 82 -0.57 -1.49 -1.88
C TYR A 82 -1.37 -2.67 -2.43
N ASP A 83 -1.60 -2.71 -3.73
CA ASP A 83 -2.32 -3.80 -4.39
C ASP A 83 -1.55 -5.13 -4.27
N LEU A 84 -0.21 -5.10 -4.42
CA LEU A 84 0.64 -6.27 -4.20
C LEU A 84 0.55 -6.75 -2.74
N ALA A 85 0.66 -5.86 -1.77
CA ALA A 85 0.55 -6.21 -0.34
C ALA A 85 -0.84 -6.80 -0.03
N GLN A 86 -1.93 -6.21 -0.52
CA GLN A 86 -3.29 -6.69 -0.33
C GLN A 86 -3.55 -8.07 -0.96
N ARG A 87 -2.87 -8.39 -2.06
CA ARG A 87 -2.95 -9.71 -2.69
C ARG A 87 -2.25 -10.80 -1.88
N ILE A 88 -1.19 -10.46 -1.16
CA ILE A 88 -0.46 -11.37 -0.29
C ILE A 88 -1.22 -11.57 1.01
N ASP A 89 -1.69 -10.47 1.61
CA ASP A 89 -2.47 -10.49 2.84
C ASP A 89 -3.72 -9.60 2.69
N SER A 90 -4.85 -10.24 2.43
CA SER A 90 -6.16 -9.59 2.28
C SER A 90 -6.76 -9.08 3.59
N SER A 91 -6.17 -9.42 4.75
CA SER A 91 -6.64 -8.97 6.07
C SER A 91 -6.19 -7.56 6.45
N LEU A 92 -5.33 -6.94 5.65
CA LEU A 92 -4.77 -5.59 5.88
C LEU A 92 -5.83 -4.50 5.66
N ARG A 93 -6.51 -4.12 6.72
CA ARG A 93 -7.65 -3.19 6.69
C ARG A 93 -7.25 -1.73 6.41
N GLU A 94 -5.99 -1.38 6.59
CA GLU A 94 -5.45 -0.05 6.32
C GLU A 94 -5.23 0.24 4.83
N ILE A 95 -5.09 -0.78 3.99
CA ILE A 95 -4.82 -0.61 2.56
C ILE A 95 -6.01 -0.04 1.79
N PRO A 96 -7.25 -0.55 1.93
CA PRO A 96 -8.39 -0.01 1.20
C PRO A 96 -8.57 1.51 1.36
N PRO A 97 -8.60 2.09 2.57
CA PRO A 97 -8.73 3.53 2.73
C PRO A 97 -7.50 4.30 2.23
N ALA A 98 -6.30 3.73 2.32
CA ALA A 98 -5.09 4.35 1.78
C ALA A 98 -5.15 4.46 0.25
N LYS A 99 -5.52 3.38 -0.44
CA LYS A 99 -5.71 3.37 -1.91
C LYS A 99 -6.79 4.35 -2.34
N SER A 100 -7.93 4.37 -1.63
CA SER A 100 -9.04 5.29 -1.92
C SER A 100 -8.57 6.74 -1.93
N LYS A 101 -7.85 7.18 -0.90
CA LYS A 101 -7.28 8.55 -0.83
C LYS A 101 -6.31 8.86 -1.98
N LEU A 102 -5.54 7.88 -2.44
CA LEU A 102 -4.62 8.07 -3.57
C LEU A 102 -5.37 8.23 -4.89
N TYR A 103 -6.45 7.46 -5.11
CA TYR A 103 -7.33 7.62 -6.27
C TYR A 103 -8.07 8.96 -6.25
N GLU A 104 -8.51 9.45 -5.08
CA GLU A 104 -9.07 10.80 -4.95
C GLU A 104 -8.06 11.88 -5.39
N LYS A 105 -6.78 11.76 -5.00
CA LYS A 105 -5.71 12.66 -5.44
C LYS A 105 -5.44 12.61 -6.93
N LEU A 106 -5.73 11.48 -7.57
CA LEU A 106 -5.63 11.30 -9.02
C LEU A 106 -6.91 11.73 -9.78
N ASN A 107 -7.93 12.26 -9.08
CA ASN A 107 -9.25 12.60 -9.63
C ASN A 107 -9.95 11.38 -10.28
N MET A 108 -9.87 10.22 -9.66
CA MET A 108 -10.45 8.95 -10.09
C MET A 108 -11.51 8.48 -9.06
N PRO A 109 -12.70 9.10 -9.00
CA PRO A 109 -13.68 8.86 -7.94
C PRO A 109 -14.28 7.44 -7.95
N ASP A 110 -14.44 6.85 -9.13
CA ASP A 110 -14.97 5.49 -9.26
C ASP A 110 -13.99 4.46 -8.70
N GLU A 111 -12.71 4.61 -9.03
CA GLU A 111 -11.64 3.78 -8.51
C GLU A 111 -11.44 4.02 -7.00
N ALA A 112 -11.58 5.25 -6.54
CA ALA A 112 -11.52 5.57 -5.11
C ALA A 112 -12.62 4.84 -4.33
N PHE A 113 -13.85 4.83 -4.85
CA PHE A 113 -14.96 4.08 -4.26
C PHE A 113 -14.68 2.58 -4.23
N LEU A 114 -14.28 1.98 -5.37
CA LEU A 114 -13.97 0.55 -5.47
C LEU A 114 -12.81 0.17 -4.54
N ALA A 115 -11.78 1.01 -4.46
CA ALA A 115 -10.64 0.80 -3.57
C ALA A 115 -11.07 0.80 -2.09
N ALA A 116 -11.97 1.69 -1.69
CA ALA A 116 -12.52 1.73 -0.33
C ALA A 116 -13.27 0.44 0.04
N GLN A 117 -13.87 -0.25 -0.94
CA GLN A 117 -14.50 -1.56 -0.77
C GLN A 117 -13.49 -2.73 -0.81
N GLY A 118 -12.20 -2.45 -0.92
CA GLY A 118 -11.15 -3.47 -0.97
C GLY A 118 -10.96 -4.12 -2.34
N VAL A 119 -11.53 -3.56 -3.41
CA VAL A 119 -11.37 -4.10 -4.77
C VAL A 119 -9.92 -3.95 -5.24
N LEU A 120 -9.37 -5.02 -5.81
CA LEU A 120 -8.04 -5.00 -6.43
C LEU A 120 -8.07 -4.27 -7.77
N ASN A 121 -6.97 -3.61 -8.12
CA ASN A 121 -6.87 -2.84 -9.36
C ASN A 121 -7.21 -3.66 -10.61
N LYS A 122 -6.78 -4.92 -10.67
CA LYS A 122 -7.05 -5.83 -11.80
C LYS A 122 -8.55 -6.10 -12.04
N ASP A 123 -9.36 -5.97 -11.00
CA ASP A 123 -10.81 -6.28 -11.05
C ASP A 123 -11.64 -5.02 -11.32
N MET A 124 -11.08 -3.82 -11.09
CA MET A 124 -11.79 -2.55 -11.26
C MET A 124 -12.26 -2.30 -12.70
N GLU A 125 -11.41 -2.57 -13.69
CA GLU A 125 -11.76 -2.36 -15.10
C GLU A 125 -12.91 -3.25 -15.55
N LYS A 126 -12.97 -4.50 -15.07
CA LYS A 126 -14.08 -5.40 -15.34
C LYS A 126 -15.39 -4.86 -14.73
N ILE A 127 -15.35 -4.45 -13.46
CA ILE A 127 -16.53 -3.89 -12.77
C ILE A 127 -17.04 -2.63 -13.48
N LYS A 128 -16.15 -1.74 -13.91
CA LYS A 128 -16.49 -0.52 -14.66
C LYS A 128 -17.11 -0.84 -16.02
N SER A 129 -16.57 -1.86 -16.72
CA SER A 129 -17.12 -2.32 -18.00
C SER A 129 -18.53 -2.88 -17.83
N ASP A 130 -18.73 -3.78 -16.86
CA ASP A 130 -20.02 -4.40 -16.56
C ASP A 130 -21.06 -3.36 -16.17
N ALA A 131 -20.69 -2.37 -15.35
CA ALA A 131 -21.57 -1.26 -14.98
C ALA A 131 -21.98 -0.42 -16.20
N LYS A 132 -21.05 -0.15 -17.11
CA LYS A 132 -21.30 0.62 -18.34
C LYS A 132 -22.25 -0.12 -19.30
N GLU A 133 -22.06 -1.44 -19.47
CA GLU A 133 -22.91 -2.28 -20.31
C GLU A 133 -24.34 -2.36 -19.77
N ASN A 134 -24.49 -2.45 -18.45
CA ASN A 134 -25.79 -2.52 -17.78
C ASN A 134 -26.46 -1.12 -17.61
N LYS A 135 -25.85 -0.05 -18.11
CA LYS A 135 -26.34 1.33 -17.98
C LYS A 135 -26.64 1.74 -16.52
N CYS A 136 -25.90 1.17 -15.56
CA CYS A 136 -26.02 1.52 -14.16
C CYS A 136 -24.73 2.22 -13.67
N SER A 137 -24.83 2.97 -12.59
CA SER A 137 -23.63 3.50 -11.93
C SER A 137 -22.93 2.38 -11.16
N ILE A 138 -21.61 2.49 -11.01
CA ILE A 138 -20.79 1.58 -10.19
C ILE A 138 -21.37 1.46 -8.77
N PHE A 139 -21.86 2.57 -8.21
CA PHE A 139 -22.52 2.60 -6.89
C PHE A 139 -23.75 1.70 -6.83
N HIS A 140 -24.59 1.67 -7.89
CA HIS A 140 -25.82 0.84 -7.95
C HIS A 140 -25.49 -0.64 -8.03
N GLN A 141 -24.50 -1.01 -8.82
CA GLN A 141 -24.07 -2.42 -8.99
C GLN A 141 -23.56 -3.02 -7.68
N PHE A 142 -22.83 -2.26 -6.88
CA PHE A 142 -22.37 -2.71 -5.56
C PHE A 142 -23.53 -2.85 -4.56
N CYS A 143 -24.54 -1.99 -4.60
CA CYS A 143 -25.71 -2.08 -3.74
C CYS A 143 -26.60 -3.27 -4.08
N ASP A 144 -26.77 -3.58 -5.37
CA ASP A 144 -27.65 -4.69 -5.82
C ASP A 144 -27.07 -6.07 -5.49
N ASP A 145 -25.75 -6.23 -5.47
CA ASP A 145 -25.09 -7.49 -5.11
C ASP A 145 -25.14 -7.76 -3.59
N GLU A 146 -25.09 -6.74 -2.74
CA GLU A 146 -25.32 -6.90 -1.30
C GLU A 146 -26.77 -7.27 -0.99
N PHE A 147 -27.76 -6.70 -1.71
CA PHE A 147 -29.19 -7.01 -1.52
C PHE A 147 -29.56 -8.42 -1.97
N LYS A 148 -28.92 -8.98 -3.00
CA LYS A 148 -29.18 -10.36 -3.46
C LYS A 148 -28.65 -11.40 -2.51
N ASN A 149 -27.54 -11.14 -1.80
CA ASN A 149 -26.97 -12.06 -0.84
C ASN A 149 -27.73 -12.10 0.51
N THR A 150 -28.50 -11.08 0.85
CA THR A 150 -29.28 -11.03 2.10
C THR A 150 -30.68 -11.64 1.99
N ASN A 151 -31.18 -11.95 0.78
CA ASN A 151 -32.51 -12.53 0.54
C ASN A 151 -32.50 -14.01 0.17
N SER A 152 -31.40 -14.74 0.37
CA SER A 152 -31.27 -16.18 0.10
C SER A 152 -31.08 -17.01 1.39
N GLU A 153 -31.71 -16.60 2.52
CA GLU A 153 -31.94 -17.44 3.70
C GLU A 153 -33.43 -17.66 3.95
#